data_40876114b5ab171a49b0fa15e2e55f2d
#
_entry.id   40876114b5ab171a49b0fa15e2e55f2d
#
_cell.length_a   1.000
_cell.length_b   1.000
_cell.length_c   1.000
_cell.angle_alpha   90.00
_cell.angle_beta   90.00
_cell.angle_gamma   90.00
#
_symmetry.space_group_name_H-M   'P 1'
#
loop_
_entity.id
_entity.type
_entity.pdbx_description
1 polymer ?
#
loop_
_entity_poly.entity_id
_entity_poly.type
_entity_poly.pdbx_seq_one_letter_code
_entity_poly.pdbx_strand_id
1 'polypeptide(L)'
;MLFRSVMSVKYSEDHAWVKVQDEDLVTIGITDFAQEQLGDLVYIELPKVGHECSRGDNISVIESVKSASDLVAPVSGEIVEVNDRLEDDPELVSEDLMDEVWFIKVKLSNPSELDELMNEETYQTFIGD
;
A
#
# COMPACT_ATOMS: atom_id res chain seq x y z
N MET A 1 19.40 -21.90 1.90
CA MET A 1 19.05 -21.39 1.78
C MET A 1 18.60 -20.67 1.50
N LEU A 2 18.33 -20.40 1.74
CA LEU A 2 17.88 -19.76 1.58
C LEU A 2 17.47 -18.92 1.23
N PHE A 3 17.23 -18.73 1.03
CA PHE A 3 16.94 -17.81 0.75
C PHE A 3 16.01 -17.28 0.53
N ARG A 4 15.35 -17.12 1.06
CA ARG A 4 14.53 -16.46 0.87
C ARG A 4 14.59 -15.23 1.02
N SER A 5 14.92 -14.93 1.42
CA SER A 5 15.26 -13.56 1.33
C SER A 5 14.38 -12.80 0.39
N VAL A 6 13.63 -13.46 -0.32
CA VAL A 6 12.74 -12.84 -1.28
C VAL A 6 11.52 -12.34 -0.53
N MET A 7 11.32 -11.03 -0.58
CA MET A 7 10.13 -10.45 0.00
C MET A 7 8.94 -10.75 -0.90
N SER A 8 7.89 -11.27 -0.31
CA SER A 8 6.67 -11.53 -1.05
C SER A 8 5.91 -10.22 -1.23
N VAL A 9 5.40 -9.99 -2.43
CA VAL A 9 4.56 -8.84 -2.70
C VAL A 9 3.18 -9.34 -3.05
N LYS A 10 2.17 -8.79 -2.38
CA LYS A 10 0.78 -9.12 -2.61
C LYS A 10 0.03 -7.88 -3.01
N TYR A 11 -1.16 -8.07 -3.56
CA TYR A 11 -1.95 -6.95 -4.09
C TYR A 11 -3.41 -7.10 -3.66
N SER A 12 -4.04 -5.97 -3.38
CA SER A 12 -5.45 -5.98 -3.02
C SER A 12 -6.30 -5.57 -4.21
N GLU A 13 -7.60 -5.82 -4.10
CA GLU A 13 -8.53 -5.41 -5.15
C GLU A 13 -8.64 -3.89 -5.24
N ASP A 14 -8.23 -3.20 -4.20
CA ASP A 14 -8.25 -1.74 -4.16
C ASP A 14 -6.95 -1.13 -4.64
N HIS A 15 -6.10 -1.94 -5.27
CA HIS A 15 -4.86 -1.50 -5.91
C HIS A 15 -3.81 -1.02 -4.91
N ALA A 16 -3.77 -1.65 -3.75
CA ALA A 16 -2.68 -1.45 -2.81
C ALA A 16 -1.72 -2.63 -2.93
N TRP A 17 -0.42 -2.35 -2.79
CA TRP A 17 0.54 -3.43 -2.73
C TRP A 17 0.98 -3.60 -1.29
N VAL A 18 1.30 -4.85 -0.93
CA VAL A 18 1.74 -5.21 0.41
C VAL A 18 3.04 -5.99 0.25
N LYS A 19 4.11 -5.44 0.79
CA LYS A 19 5.42 -6.09 0.73
C LYS A 19 5.75 -6.62 2.11
N VAL A 20 5.91 -7.93 2.22
CA VAL A 20 6.18 -8.58 3.50
C VAL A 20 7.67 -8.43 3.82
N GLN A 21 7.99 -7.74 4.92
CA GLN A 21 9.37 -7.54 5.32
C GLN A 21 9.82 -8.53 6.37
N ASP A 22 8.93 -8.83 7.31
CA ASP A 22 9.17 -9.79 8.38
C ASP A 22 7.93 -10.63 8.54
N GLU A 23 7.92 -11.50 9.53
CA GLU A 23 6.80 -12.41 9.73
C GLU A 23 5.48 -11.68 9.88
N ASP A 24 5.50 -10.55 10.57
CA ASP A 24 4.27 -9.81 10.83
C ASP A 24 4.38 -8.32 10.49
N LEU A 25 5.45 -7.91 9.81
CA LEU A 25 5.63 -6.51 9.44
C LEU A 25 5.56 -6.37 7.93
N VAL A 26 4.65 -5.52 7.47
CA VAL A 26 4.49 -5.28 6.03
C VAL A 26 4.57 -3.79 5.72
N THR A 27 4.97 -3.50 4.48
CA THR A 27 5.00 -2.16 3.94
C THR A 27 3.90 -2.06 2.90
N ILE A 28 3.15 -0.98 2.90
CA ILE A 28 1.97 -0.82 2.05
C ILE A 28 2.07 0.46 1.22
N GLY A 29 1.69 0.37 -0.04
CA GLY A 29 1.62 1.51 -0.93
C GLY A 29 0.57 1.28 -1.99
N ILE A 30 0.51 2.18 -2.99
CA ILE A 30 -0.42 2.01 -4.10
C ILE A 30 0.34 1.50 -5.33
N THR A 31 -0.38 0.76 -6.18
CA THR A 31 0.24 0.18 -7.36
C THR A 31 0.41 1.22 -8.46
N ASP A 32 1.24 0.88 -9.45
CA ASP A 32 1.41 1.72 -10.63
C ASP A 32 0.08 1.95 -11.32
N PHE A 33 -0.74 0.92 -11.36
CA PHE A 33 -2.06 1.02 -11.98
C PHE A 33 -2.91 2.09 -11.29
N ALA A 34 -2.92 2.07 -9.94
CA ALA A 34 -3.68 3.06 -9.19
C ALA A 34 -3.13 4.47 -9.42
N GLN A 35 -1.81 4.59 -9.44
CA GLN A 35 -1.17 5.88 -9.63
C GLN A 35 -1.50 6.45 -11.01
N GLU A 36 -1.52 5.60 -12.03
CA GLU A 36 -1.87 6.04 -13.38
C GLU A 36 -3.33 6.48 -13.49
N GLN A 37 -4.21 5.80 -12.76
CA GLN A 37 -5.62 6.15 -12.76
C GLN A 37 -5.85 7.50 -12.10
N LEU A 38 -5.06 7.81 -11.09
CA LEU A 38 -5.20 9.05 -10.35
C LEU A 38 -4.55 10.23 -11.06
N GLY A 39 -3.42 10.00 -11.73
CA GLY A 39 -2.65 11.06 -12.33
C GLY A 39 -1.78 11.75 -11.29
N ASP A 40 -1.54 13.04 -11.47
CA ASP A 40 -0.68 13.79 -10.57
C ASP A 40 -1.33 13.95 -9.20
N LEU A 41 -0.61 13.56 -8.16
CA LEU A 41 -1.11 13.68 -6.81
C LEU A 41 -0.78 15.04 -6.23
N VAL A 42 -1.76 15.64 -5.57
CA VAL A 42 -1.60 16.99 -5.03
C VAL A 42 -1.74 17.03 -3.51
N TYR A 43 -2.27 15.98 -2.92
CA TYR A 43 -2.46 15.95 -1.46
C TYR A 43 -2.52 14.50 -0.98
N ILE A 44 -1.81 14.23 0.11
CA ILE A 44 -1.86 12.92 0.75
C ILE A 44 -1.96 13.14 2.24
N GLU A 45 -2.95 12.52 2.87
CA GLU A 45 -3.10 12.56 4.30
C GLU A 45 -2.83 11.15 4.83
N LEU A 46 -1.87 11.03 5.75
CA LEU A 46 -1.47 9.74 6.30
C LEU A 46 -2.10 9.52 7.66
N PRO A 47 -2.31 8.25 8.05
CA PRO A 47 -2.83 7.97 9.39
C PRO A 47 -1.74 8.21 10.43
N LYS A 48 -2.12 8.11 11.69
CA LYS A 48 -1.19 8.31 12.79
C LYS A 48 -0.55 7.00 13.20
N VAL A 49 0.72 7.06 13.55
CA VAL A 49 1.41 5.91 14.12
C VAL A 49 0.70 5.50 15.40
N GLY A 50 0.51 4.21 15.57
CA GLY A 50 -0.21 3.67 16.71
C GLY A 50 -1.68 3.41 16.46
N HIS A 51 -2.20 3.90 15.34
CA HIS A 51 -3.59 3.64 14.98
C HIS A 51 -3.75 2.18 14.57
N GLU A 52 -4.85 1.55 15.04
CA GLU A 52 -5.16 0.20 14.63
C GLU A 52 -6.15 0.25 13.48
N CYS A 53 -5.86 -0.47 12.42
CA CYS A 53 -6.74 -0.52 11.26
C CYS A 53 -7.25 -1.93 11.07
N SER A 54 -8.42 -2.02 10.44
CA SER A 54 -9.00 -3.30 10.05
C SER A 54 -9.03 -3.34 8.53
N ARG A 55 -8.90 -4.55 7.99
CA ARG A 55 -8.98 -4.72 6.56
C ARG A 55 -10.27 -4.09 6.05
N GLY A 56 -10.13 -3.26 5.03
CA GLY A 56 -11.26 -2.56 4.44
C GLY A 56 -11.44 -1.14 4.94
N ASP A 57 -10.68 -0.73 5.98
CA ASP A 57 -10.77 0.64 6.47
C ASP A 57 -10.10 1.61 5.50
N ASN A 58 -10.63 2.83 5.42
CA ASN A 58 -9.95 3.90 4.71
C ASN A 58 -8.89 4.47 5.62
N ILE A 59 -7.61 4.28 5.27
CA ILE A 59 -6.52 4.64 6.17
C ILE A 59 -5.70 5.83 5.70
N SER A 60 -5.88 6.26 4.45
CA SER A 60 -5.14 7.40 3.94
C SER A 60 -6.00 8.09 2.89
N VAL A 61 -5.89 9.41 2.79
CA VAL A 61 -6.60 10.17 1.77
C VAL A 61 -5.60 10.56 0.69
N ILE A 62 -5.98 10.34 -0.56
CA ILE A 62 -5.12 10.63 -1.70
C ILE A 62 -5.92 11.50 -2.66
N GLU A 63 -5.44 12.73 -2.91
CA GLU A 63 -6.11 13.63 -3.85
C GLU A 63 -5.22 13.89 -5.04
N SER A 64 -5.82 13.82 -6.22
CA SER A 64 -5.12 14.11 -7.46
C SER A 64 -5.78 15.30 -8.14
N VAL A 65 -5.18 15.72 -9.26
CA VAL A 65 -5.76 16.81 -10.03
C VAL A 65 -7.11 16.44 -10.62
N LYS A 66 -7.42 15.14 -10.68
CA LYS A 66 -8.68 14.67 -11.28
C LYS A 66 -9.73 14.31 -10.24
N SER A 67 -9.33 13.72 -9.12
CA SER A 67 -10.29 13.17 -8.20
C SER A 67 -9.65 12.90 -6.83
N ALA A 68 -10.48 12.51 -5.88
CA ALA A 68 -10.02 12.09 -4.56
C ALA A 68 -10.26 10.59 -4.40
N SER A 69 -9.40 9.96 -3.64
CA SER A 69 -9.50 8.53 -3.40
C SER A 69 -8.98 8.23 -2.00
N ASP A 70 -9.10 6.98 -1.59
CA ASP A 70 -8.62 6.55 -0.28
C ASP A 70 -7.73 5.33 -0.45
N LEU A 71 -6.74 5.22 0.42
CA LEU A 71 -5.99 3.99 0.53
C LEU A 71 -6.74 3.08 1.48
N VAL A 72 -7.24 1.98 0.97
CA VAL A 72 -8.02 1.02 1.75
C VAL A 72 -7.05 0.00 2.35
N ALA A 73 -7.17 -0.26 3.64
CA ALA A 73 -6.28 -1.18 4.33
C ALA A 73 -6.45 -2.58 3.75
N PRO A 74 -5.38 -3.17 3.20
CA PRO A 74 -5.46 -4.52 2.66
C PRO A 74 -5.35 -5.59 3.74
N VAL A 75 -4.92 -5.19 4.93
CA VAL A 75 -4.73 -6.09 6.05
C VAL A 75 -5.07 -5.35 7.34
N SER A 76 -5.22 -6.12 8.43
CA SER A 76 -5.51 -5.55 9.74
C SER A 76 -4.23 -5.51 10.58
N GLY A 77 -4.08 -4.50 11.40
CA GLY A 77 -2.94 -4.40 12.28
C GLY A 77 -2.73 -3.01 12.82
N GLU A 78 -1.57 -2.83 13.45
CA GLU A 78 -1.20 -1.54 14.02
C GLU A 78 -0.26 -0.81 13.08
N ILE A 79 -0.53 0.45 12.82
CA ILE A 79 0.35 1.27 11.98
C ILE A 79 1.54 1.68 12.83
N VAL A 80 2.73 1.22 12.42
CA VAL A 80 3.94 1.45 13.21
C VAL A 80 4.85 2.50 12.60
N GLU A 81 4.64 2.81 11.31
CA GLU A 81 5.44 3.83 10.65
C GLU A 81 4.67 4.40 9.47
N VAL A 82 4.86 5.69 9.19
CA VAL A 82 4.26 6.33 8.02
C VAL A 82 5.37 7.08 7.29
N ASN A 83 5.19 7.25 5.98
CA ASN A 83 6.18 7.95 5.16
C ASN A 83 5.80 9.43 5.10
N ASP A 84 6.25 10.19 6.08
CA ASP A 84 5.92 11.60 6.21
C ASP A 84 6.27 12.43 5.00
N ARG A 85 7.23 11.97 4.21
CA ARG A 85 7.66 12.72 3.04
C ARG A 85 6.53 12.90 2.03
N LEU A 86 5.56 11.98 2.03
CA LEU A 86 4.47 12.05 1.08
C LEU A 86 3.51 13.19 1.38
N GLU A 87 3.40 13.59 2.66
CA GLU A 87 2.55 14.72 3.01
C GLU A 87 3.17 16.03 2.57
N ASP A 88 4.51 16.09 2.61
CA ASP A 88 5.23 17.28 2.19
C ASP A 88 5.35 17.33 0.67
N ASP A 89 5.43 16.18 0.02
CA ASP A 89 5.71 16.12 -1.41
C ASP A 89 4.94 14.94 -2.04
N PRO A 90 3.64 15.10 -2.26
CA PRO A 90 2.83 14.02 -2.85
C PRO A 90 3.31 13.56 -4.22
N GLU A 91 4.06 14.41 -4.92
CA GLU A 91 4.54 14.07 -6.26
C GLU A 91 5.57 12.94 -6.24
N LEU A 92 6.12 12.63 -5.07
CA LEU A 92 7.07 11.53 -4.98
C LEU A 92 6.46 10.22 -5.47
N VAL A 93 5.17 10.04 -5.29
CA VAL A 93 4.50 8.81 -5.71
C VAL A 93 4.61 8.61 -7.21
N SER A 94 4.47 9.70 -7.98
CA SER A 94 4.54 9.59 -9.43
C SER A 94 5.97 9.62 -9.94
N GLU A 95 6.92 10.09 -9.13
CA GLU A 95 8.32 10.17 -9.56
C GLU A 95 9.05 8.84 -9.39
N ASP A 96 8.62 8.03 -8.44
CA ASP A 96 9.29 6.78 -8.16
C ASP A 96 8.27 5.65 -8.10
N LEU A 97 8.06 5.03 -9.26
CA LEU A 97 7.06 3.99 -9.42
C LEU A 97 7.58 2.60 -9.09
N MET A 98 8.83 2.50 -8.72
CA MET A 98 9.47 1.19 -8.61
C MET A 98 9.46 0.66 -7.18
N ASP A 99 8.36 0.83 -6.49
CA ASP A 99 8.14 0.26 -5.17
C ASP A 99 8.92 0.94 -4.05
N GLU A 100 9.58 2.02 -4.35
CA GLU A 100 10.32 2.73 -3.32
C GLU A 100 9.45 3.69 -2.55
N VAL A 101 8.30 4.03 -3.08
CA VAL A 101 7.42 5.00 -2.44
C VAL A 101 6.33 4.26 -1.69
N TRP A 102 6.55 4.06 -0.41
CA TRP A 102 5.60 3.38 0.46
C TRP A 102 4.81 4.41 1.25
N PHE A 103 3.62 4.02 1.71
CA PHE A 103 2.76 4.89 2.48
C PHE A 103 2.85 4.63 3.97
N ILE A 104 2.69 3.38 4.37
CA ILE A 104 2.66 3.02 5.78
C ILE A 104 3.32 1.66 5.98
N LYS A 105 3.70 1.40 7.24
CA LYS A 105 4.12 0.06 7.65
C LYS A 105 3.19 -0.40 8.75
N VAL A 106 2.77 -1.65 8.67
CA VAL A 106 1.77 -2.22 9.56
C VAL A 106 2.31 -3.49 10.20
N LYS A 107 2.12 -3.60 11.51
CA LYS A 107 2.39 -4.84 12.21
C LYS A 107 1.08 -5.63 12.20
N LEU A 108 1.10 -6.78 11.52
CA LEU A 108 -0.12 -7.54 11.28
C LEU A 108 -0.70 -8.11 12.56
N SER A 109 -2.01 -7.99 12.71
CA SER A 109 -2.73 -8.66 13.79
C SER A 109 -3.26 -10.01 13.34
N ASN A 110 -3.37 -10.20 12.02
CA ASN A 110 -3.88 -11.45 11.46
C ASN A 110 -3.13 -11.78 10.18
N PRO A 111 -1.94 -12.37 10.28
CA PRO A 111 -1.13 -12.64 9.10
C PRO A 111 -1.81 -13.50 8.04
N SER A 112 -2.83 -14.27 8.41
CA SER A 112 -3.51 -15.11 7.43
C SER A 112 -4.27 -14.28 6.38
N GLU A 113 -4.49 -13.00 6.63
CA GLU A 113 -5.12 -12.15 5.64
C GLU A 113 -4.26 -12.01 4.39
N LEU A 114 -2.96 -12.24 4.51
CA LEU A 114 -2.08 -12.19 3.35
C LEU A 114 -2.45 -13.25 2.32
N ASP A 115 -2.98 -14.37 2.77
CA ASP A 115 -3.36 -15.44 1.86
C ASP A 115 -4.55 -15.08 1.00
N GLU A 116 -5.30 -14.06 1.39
CA GLU A 116 -6.47 -13.64 0.64
C GLU A 116 -6.14 -12.58 -0.40
N LEU A 117 -4.92 -12.09 -0.39
CA LEU A 117 -4.49 -11.10 -1.36
C LEU A 117 -3.97 -11.79 -2.63
N MET A 118 -3.93 -11.03 -3.71
CA MET A 118 -3.48 -11.55 -4.99
C MET A 118 -1.97 -11.49 -5.11
N ASN A 119 -1.39 -12.48 -5.80
CA ASN A 119 0.01 -12.37 -6.19
C ASN A 119 0.06 -11.50 -7.46
N GLU A 120 1.26 -11.24 -7.95
CA GLU A 120 1.42 -10.36 -9.10
C GLU A 120 0.67 -10.87 -10.32
N GLU A 121 0.79 -12.15 -10.60
CA GLU A 121 0.15 -12.72 -11.77
C GLU A 121 -1.37 -12.60 -11.72
N THR A 122 -1.94 -12.91 -10.57
CA THR A 122 -3.38 -12.80 -10.38
C THR A 122 -3.83 -11.35 -10.48
N TYR A 123 -3.04 -10.45 -9.91
CA TYR A 123 -3.38 -9.03 -9.96
C TYR A 123 -3.36 -8.50 -11.40
N GLN A 124 -2.37 -8.90 -12.19
CA GLN A 124 -2.30 -8.46 -13.59
C GLN A 124 -3.53 -8.91 -14.36
N THR A 125 -3.98 -10.13 -14.10
CA THR A 125 -5.20 -10.63 -14.71
C THR A 125 -6.42 -9.82 -14.25
N PHE A 126 -6.44 -9.48 -12.97
CA PHE A 126 -7.55 -8.73 -12.38
C PHE A 126 -7.70 -7.36 -13.02
N ILE A 127 -6.61 -6.67 -13.30
CA ILE A 127 -6.68 -5.33 -13.88
C ILE A 127 -6.82 -5.34 -15.40
N GLY A 128 -6.89 -6.54 -16.00
CA GLY A 128 -7.26 -6.65 -17.40
C GLY A 128 -6.13 -6.75 -18.38
N ASP A 129 -4.97 -7.13 -17.93
CA ASP A 129 -3.83 -7.32 -18.84
C ASP A 129 -3.76 -8.71 -19.38
#